data_fe08758caf803639d097ba8123becb31
#
_entry.id   fe08758caf803639d097ba8123becb31
#
_cell.length_a   1.000
_cell.length_b   1.000
_cell.length_c   1.000
_cell.angle_alpha   90.00
_cell.angle_beta   90.00
_cell.angle_gamma   90.00
#
_symmetry.space_group_name_H-M   'P 1'
#
loop_
_entity.id
_entity.type
_entity.pdbx_description
1 polymer ?
#
loop_
_entity_poly.entity_id
_entity_poly.type
_entity_poly.pdbx_seq_one_letter_code
_entity_poly.pdbx_strand_id
1 'polypeptide(L)'
;MAINYRSQTVRRETLHTVSLVAPHVAAGASVLDVGCGEGYVMEELAARGAGELFGADVVDLRREKSRPFRLFDGVDLPFIDRRFDVVVLSFVLHHVPNERKRALLREALRVSRGTVVIVEDTPVTLLDRLMNRHHGESYRRQIKSTAAYGFLTEGEWRWLFRGMGLEPETRPLSRFCRSIVQPFARTAFLLRIPPVAAVSV
;
A
#
# COMPACT_ATOMS: atom_id res chain seq x y z
N MET A 1 -22.61 -1.64 -9.26
CA MET A 1 -22.65 -3.04 -8.74
C MET A 1 -22.10 -3.03 -7.33
N ALA A 2 -22.71 -3.72 -6.36
CA ALA A 2 -22.19 -3.72 -4.99
C ALA A 2 -20.95 -4.64 -4.87
N ILE A 3 -19.89 -4.17 -4.21
CA ILE A 3 -18.66 -4.95 -4.02
C ILE A 3 -18.92 -6.02 -2.96
N ASN A 4 -18.70 -7.28 -3.33
CA ASN A 4 -18.90 -8.42 -2.43
C ASN A 4 -17.62 -8.69 -1.62
N TYR A 5 -17.53 -8.13 -0.43
CA TYR A 5 -16.40 -8.33 0.47
C TYR A 5 -16.40 -9.70 1.13
N ARG A 6 -15.22 -10.29 1.29
CA ARG A 6 -15.02 -11.56 2.01
C ARG A 6 -15.41 -11.49 3.49
N SER A 7 -15.28 -10.31 4.12
CA SER A 7 -15.68 -10.07 5.52
C SER A 7 -15.89 -8.57 5.79
N GLN A 8 -16.57 -8.25 6.89
CA GLN A 8 -16.76 -6.86 7.35
C GLN A 8 -15.43 -6.19 7.76
N THR A 9 -14.46 -6.95 8.25
CA THR A 9 -13.12 -6.44 8.56
C THR A 9 -12.42 -5.97 7.30
N VAL A 10 -12.37 -6.82 6.26
CA VAL A 10 -11.78 -6.47 4.96
C VAL A 10 -12.48 -5.24 4.36
N ARG A 11 -13.80 -5.17 4.44
CA ARG A 11 -14.54 -4.00 3.97
C ARG A 11 -14.12 -2.72 4.69
N ARG A 12 -14.03 -2.74 6.03
CA ARG A 12 -13.62 -1.57 6.81
C ARG A 12 -12.19 -1.12 6.45
N GLU A 13 -11.27 -2.06 6.35
CA GLU A 13 -9.87 -1.78 5.98
C GLU A 13 -9.77 -1.17 4.60
N THR A 14 -10.46 -1.76 3.61
CA THR A 14 -10.51 -1.24 2.25
C THR A 14 -11.08 0.17 2.21
N LEU A 15 -12.24 0.41 2.83
CA LEU A 15 -12.90 1.72 2.84
C LEU A 15 -12.03 2.78 3.53
N HIS A 16 -11.30 2.37 4.58
CA HIS A 16 -10.38 3.26 5.27
C HIS A 16 -9.18 3.61 4.37
N THR A 17 -8.51 2.62 3.76
CA THR A 17 -7.45 2.86 2.78
C THR A 17 -7.93 3.80 1.67
N VAL A 18 -9.09 3.52 1.11
CA VAL A 18 -9.67 4.34 0.04
C VAL A 18 -9.95 5.77 0.50
N SER A 19 -10.38 5.98 1.75
CA SER A 19 -10.58 7.33 2.29
C SER A 19 -9.30 8.17 2.36
N LEU A 20 -8.14 7.50 2.49
CA LEU A 20 -6.81 8.14 2.48
C LEU A 20 -6.31 8.38 1.04
N VAL A 21 -6.62 7.48 0.13
CA VAL A 21 -6.15 7.53 -1.27
C VAL A 21 -7.00 8.45 -2.13
N ALA A 22 -8.33 8.38 -2.00
CA ALA A 22 -9.27 9.10 -2.86
C ALA A 22 -9.05 10.62 -2.96
N PRO A 23 -8.65 11.35 -1.89
CA PRO A 23 -8.34 12.79 -1.99
C PRO A 23 -7.18 13.13 -2.94
N HIS A 24 -6.36 12.14 -3.30
CA HIS A 24 -5.22 12.29 -4.20
C HIS A 24 -5.50 11.79 -5.61
N VAL A 25 -6.70 11.23 -5.85
CA VAL A 25 -7.12 10.68 -7.15
C VAL A 25 -8.03 11.68 -7.84
N ALA A 26 -7.48 12.46 -8.75
CA ALA A 26 -8.26 13.33 -9.62
C ALA A 26 -9.12 12.51 -10.60
N ALA A 27 -10.15 13.11 -11.15
CA ALA A 27 -10.96 12.49 -12.21
C ALA A 27 -10.04 12.11 -13.39
N GLY A 28 -10.15 10.86 -13.86
CA GLY A 28 -9.29 10.34 -14.93
C GLY A 28 -7.85 9.98 -14.52
N ALA A 29 -7.46 10.15 -13.25
CA ALA A 29 -6.13 9.80 -12.77
C ALA A 29 -5.83 8.30 -12.92
N SER A 30 -4.58 7.99 -13.24
CA SER A 30 -4.06 6.63 -13.27
C SER A 30 -3.54 6.21 -11.88
N VAL A 31 -3.99 5.05 -11.40
CA VAL A 31 -3.62 4.54 -10.07
C VAL A 31 -3.01 3.15 -10.18
N LEU A 32 -1.90 2.91 -9.49
CA LEU A 32 -1.31 1.59 -9.30
C LEU A 32 -1.53 1.15 -7.86
N ASP A 33 -2.12 -0.02 -7.66
CA ASP A 33 -2.23 -0.71 -6.38
C ASP A 33 -1.18 -1.82 -6.32
N VAL A 34 -0.12 -1.62 -5.55
CA VAL A 34 1.00 -2.55 -5.36
C VAL A 34 0.70 -3.46 -4.19
N GLY A 35 0.77 -4.78 -4.42
CA GLY A 35 0.29 -5.78 -3.47
C GLY A 35 -1.25 -5.75 -3.38
N CYS A 36 -1.90 -5.68 -4.53
CA CYS A 36 -3.35 -5.44 -4.62
C CYS A 36 -4.22 -6.57 -4.05
N GLY A 37 -3.64 -7.74 -3.75
CA GLY A 37 -4.35 -8.88 -3.19
C GLY A 37 -5.64 -9.24 -3.94
N GLU A 38 -6.78 -9.23 -3.26
CA GLU A 38 -8.09 -9.54 -3.85
C GLU A 38 -8.67 -8.37 -4.70
N GLY A 39 -7.98 -7.20 -4.78
CA GLY A 39 -8.35 -6.08 -5.66
C GLY A 39 -9.41 -5.11 -5.12
N TYR A 40 -9.79 -5.22 -3.85
CA TYR A 40 -10.87 -4.41 -3.29
C TYR A 40 -10.61 -2.89 -3.32
N VAL A 41 -9.36 -2.45 -3.15
CA VAL A 41 -9.01 -1.02 -3.21
C VAL A 41 -9.27 -0.48 -4.60
N MET A 42 -8.85 -1.20 -5.64
CA MET A 42 -9.11 -0.83 -7.03
C MET A 42 -10.62 -0.75 -7.33
N GLU A 43 -11.40 -1.74 -6.87
CA GLU A 43 -12.84 -1.76 -7.12
C GLU A 43 -13.55 -0.57 -6.44
N GLU A 44 -13.18 -0.23 -5.22
CA GLU A 44 -13.73 0.92 -4.52
C GLU A 44 -13.33 2.26 -5.15
N LEU A 45 -12.10 2.38 -5.64
CA LEU A 45 -11.64 3.58 -6.35
C LEU A 45 -12.38 3.73 -7.70
N ALA A 46 -12.60 2.61 -8.39
CA ALA A 46 -13.39 2.61 -9.63
C ALA A 46 -14.84 3.06 -9.41
N ALA A 47 -15.48 2.55 -8.36
CA ALA A 47 -16.83 2.94 -7.99
C ALA A 47 -16.96 4.44 -7.67
N ARG A 48 -15.84 5.11 -7.39
CA ARG A 48 -15.74 6.56 -7.13
C ARG A 48 -15.29 7.38 -8.32
N GLY A 49 -15.20 6.78 -9.51
CA GLY A 49 -14.84 7.47 -10.74
C GLY A 49 -13.35 7.69 -10.96
N ALA A 50 -12.47 6.93 -10.28
CA ALA A 50 -11.07 6.87 -10.65
C ALA A 50 -10.94 6.44 -12.12
N GLY A 51 -9.88 6.92 -12.80
CA GLY A 51 -9.67 6.63 -14.21
C GLY A 51 -9.08 5.25 -14.43
N GLU A 52 -7.81 5.20 -14.82
CA GLU A 52 -7.12 3.96 -15.13
C GLU A 52 -6.56 3.30 -13.86
N LEU A 53 -6.98 2.07 -13.58
CA LEU A 53 -6.59 1.33 -12.37
C LEU A 53 -5.80 0.08 -12.76
N PHE A 54 -4.61 -0.07 -12.17
CA PHE A 54 -3.72 -1.21 -12.35
C PHE A 54 -3.46 -1.90 -11.01
N GLY A 55 -3.42 -3.23 -11.02
CA GLY A 55 -2.93 -4.02 -9.91
C GLY A 55 -1.54 -4.60 -10.21
N ALA A 56 -0.69 -4.69 -9.19
CA ALA A 56 0.53 -5.49 -9.22
C ALA A 56 0.64 -6.31 -7.94
N ASP A 57 1.00 -7.58 -8.06
CA ASP A 57 1.22 -8.46 -6.91
C ASP A 57 2.19 -9.59 -7.29
N VAL A 58 2.74 -10.30 -6.30
CA VAL A 58 3.57 -11.49 -6.50
C VAL A 58 2.73 -12.72 -6.87
N VAL A 59 1.42 -12.64 -6.67
CA VAL A 59 0.44 -13.66 -7.03
C VAL A 59 -0.89 -13.00 -7.41
N ASP A 60 -1.60 -13.51 -8.42
CA ASP A 60 -2.91 -12.95 -8.81
C ASP A 60 -4.04 -13.55 -7.99
N LEU A 61 -4.41 -12.89 -6.89
CA LEU A 61 -5.53 -13.24 -6.02
C LEU A 61 -6.81 -12.43 -6.30
N ARG A 62 -6.80 -11.55 -7.29
CA ARG A 62 -7.92 -10.65 -7.57
C ARG A 62 -9.21 -11.41 -7.81
N ARG A 63 -10.29 -10.92 -7.26
CA ARG A 63 -11.65 -11.46 -7.46
C ARG A 63 -12.23 -11.03 -8.80
N GLU A 64 -11.97 -9.78 -9.18
CA GLU A 64 -12.35 -9.23 -10.48
C GLU A 64 -11.10 -9.16 -11.39
N LYS A 65 -11.16 -9.84 -12.53
CA LYS A 65 -10.02 -9.99 -13.46
C LYS A 65 -10.06 -9.01 -14.64
N SER A 66 -11.11 -8.22 -14.78
CA SER A 66 -11.28 -7.31 -15.92
C SER A 66 -10.26 -6.16 -15.93
N ARG A 67 -9.69 -5.80 -14.76
CA ARG A 67 -8.72 -4.71 -14.68
C ARG A 67 -7.31 -5.18 -15.04
N PRO A 68 -6.50 -4.29 -15.61
CA PRO A 68 -5.07 -4.56 -15.87
C PRO A 68 -4.32 -5.02 -14.62
N PHE A 69 -3.44 -5.99 -14.80
CA PHE A 69 -2.63 -6.58 -13.73
C PHE A 69 -1.26 -7.00 -14.26
N ARG A 70 -0.25 -6.92 -13.38
CA ARG A 70 1.07 -7.47 -13.63
C ARG A 70 1.57 -8.26 -12.42
N LEU A 71 2.10 -9.43 -12.68
CA LEU A 71 2.95 -10.13 -11.72
C LEU A 71 4.30 -9.42 -11.64
N PHE A 72 4.87 -9.37 -10.43
CA PHE A 72 6.23 -8.88 -10.21
C PHE A 72 6.95 -9.75 -9.15
N ASP A 73 8.24 -9.56 -8.98
CA ASP A 73 9.09 -10.39 -8.10
C ASP A 73 9.09 -9.97 -6.61
N GLY A 74 8.27 -8.98 -6.27
CA GLY A 74 8.20 -8.37 -4.93
C GLY A 74 9.15 -7.19 -4.74
N VAL A 75 9.88 -6.78 -5.78
CA VAL A 75 10.75 -5.60 -5.78
C VAL A 75 10.59 -4.79 -7.05
N ASP A 76 10.90 -5.35 -8.22
CA ASP A 76 10.97 -4.62 -9.48
C ASP A 76 9.58 -4.51 -10.13
N LEU A 77 9.06 -3.29 -10.22
CA LEU A 77 7.74 -3.03 -10.81
C LEU A 77 7.85 -2.94 -12.34
N PRO A 78 7.11 -3.79 -13.10
CA PRO A 78 7.22 -3.87 -14.56
C PRO A 78 6.49 -2.73 -15.28
N PHE A 79 6.79 -1.51 -14.89
CA PHE A 79 6.23 -0.28 -15.45
C PHE A 79 7.33 0.74 -15.74
N ILE A 80 7.08 1.60 -16.73
CA ILE A 80 7.98 2.72 -17.04
C ILE A 80 7.94 3.79 -15.93
N ASP A 81 8.96 4.64 -15.89
CA ASP A 81 9.05 5.75 -14.95
C ASP A 81 7.84 6.69 -15.08
N ARG A 82 7.39 7.22 -13.94
CA ARG A 82 6.35 8.25 -13.86
C ARG A 82 5.06 7.90 -14.61
N ARG A 83 4.69 6.62 -14.59
CA ARG A 83 3.49 6.10 -15.31
C ARG A 83 2.19 6.48 -14.61
N PHE A 84 2.17 6.52 -13.26
CA PHE A 84 0.95 6.62 -12.48
C PHE A 84 0.88 7.94 -11.71
N ASP A 85 -0.32 8.52 -11.64
CA ASP A 85 -0.58 9.73 -10.83
C ASP A 85 -0.54 9.40 -9.34
N VAL A 86 -1.05 8.22 -8.97
CA VAL A 86 -1.07 7.74 -7.60
C VAL A 86 -0.57 6.29 -7.56
N VAL A 87 0.33 6.00 -6.60
CA VAL A 87 0.77 4.63 -6.29
C VAL A 87 0.37 4.32 -4.85
N VAL A 88 -0.28 3.20 -4.64
CA VAL A 88 -0.78 2.75 -3.33
C VAL A 88 0.00 1.52 -2.90
N LEU A 89 0.48 1.50 -1.65
CA LEU A 89 1.00 0.32 -0.97
C LEU A 89 0.24 0.19 0.36
N SER A 90 -0.76 -0.68 0.39
CA SER A 90 -1.62 -0.85 1.57
C SER A 90 -1.42 -2.22 2.19
N PHE A 91 -0.82 -2.26 3.38
CA PHE A 91 -0.52 -3.50 4.12
C PHE A 91 0.35 -4.49 3.34
N VAL A 92 1.35 -3.99 2.64
CA VAL A 92 2.25 -4.77 1.75
C VAL A 92 3.65 -4.85 2.30
N LEU A 93 4.20 -3.70 2.74
CA LEU A 93 5.63 -3.62 3.05
C LEU A 93 6.03 -4.46 4.26
N HIS A 94 5.11 -4.76 5.18
CA HIS A 94 5.40 -5.69 6.26
C HIS A 94 5.54 -7.15 5.79
N HIS A 95 5.11 -7.48 4.58
CA HIS A 95 5.35 -8.77 3.91
C HIS A 95 6.66 -8.79 3.11
N VAL A 96 7.37 -7.68 3.03
CA VAL A 96 8.65 -7.56 2.33
C VAL A 96 9.78 -7.61 3.35
N PRO A 97 10.86 -8.38 3.13
CA PRO A 97 12.04 -8.38 3.98
C PRO A 97 12.60 -6.95 4.17
N ASN A 98 13.10 -6.65 5.38
CA ASN A 98 13.51 -5.27 5.71
C ASN A 98 14.57 -4.72 4.76
N GLU A 99 15.50 -5.56 4.31
CA GLU A 99 16.55 -5.22 3.35
C GLU A 99 16.00 -4.88 1.95
N ARG A 100 14.84 -5.42 1.58
CA ARG A 100 14.21 -5.20 0.27
C ARG A 100 13.20 -4.05 0.27
N LYS A 101 12.72 -3.59 1.44
CA LYS A 101 11.73 -2.49 1.54
C LYS A 101 12.16 -1.22 0.82
N ARG A 102 13.46 -0.84 0.96
CA ARG A 102 14.00 0.34 0.28
C ARG A 102 13.95 0.21 -1.24
N ALA A 103 14.20 -0.99 -1.77
CA ALA A 103 14.17 -1.22 -3.20
C ALA A 103 12.73 -1.07 -3.73
N LEU A 104 11.75 -1.74 -3.12
CA LEU A 104 10.34 -1.60 -3.53
C LEU A 104 9.83 -0.16 -3.36
N LEU A 105 10.24 0.56 -2.32
CA LEU A 105 9.89 1.98 -2.17
C LEU A 105 10.48 2.86 -3.28
N ARG A 106 11.73 2.60 -3.70
CA ARG A 106 12.33 3.30 -4.85
C ARG A 106 11.56 3.03 -6.14
N GLU A 107 11.14 1.81 -6.36
CA GLU A 107 10.31 1.44 -7.51
C GLU A 107 8.94 2.13 -7.47
N ALA A 108 8.26 2.14 -6.31
CA ALA A 108 7.01 2.87 -6.16
C ALA A 108 7.16 4.37 -6.46
N LEU A 109 8.27 4.98 -6.01
CA LEU A 109 8.60 6.38 -6.33
C LEU A 109 8.94 6.56 -7.81
N ARG A 110 9.69 5.64 -8.41
CA ARG A 110 10.09 5.68 -9.83
C ARG A 110 8.86 5.67 -10.74
N VAL A 111 7.93 4.78 -10.49
CA VAL A 111 6.73 4.62 -11.35
C VAL A 111 5.65 5.67 -11.06
N SER A 112 5.76 6.43 -9.96
CA SER A 112 4.85 7.52 -9.61
C SER A 112 5.29 8.85 -10.21
N ARG A 113 4.34 9.66 -10.70
CA ARG A 113 4.54 11.06 -11.08
C ARG A 113 3.85 12.05 -10.15
N GLY A 114 3.07 11.59 -9.19
CA GLY A 114 2.27 12.43 -8.30
C GLY A 114 2.42 12.07 -6.83
N THR A 115 1.65 11.14 -6.34
CA THR A 115 1.63 10.78 -4.91
C THR A 115 1.84 9.29 -4.70
N VAL A 116 2.67 8.93 -3.72
CA VAL A 116 2.74 7.57 -3.19
C VAL A 116 2.07 7.55 -1.81
N VAL A 117 1.05 6.70 -1.66
CA VAL A 117 0.31 6.51 -0.39
C VAL A 117 0.67 5.15 0.18
N ILE A 118 1.23 5.14 1.38
CA ILE A 118 1.62 3.94 2.10
C ILE A 118 0.76 3.84 3.35
N VAL A 119 0.11 2.69 3.57
CA VAL A 119 -0.66 2.42 4.79
C VAL A 119 -0.12 1.15 5.41
N GLU A 120 0.37 1.25 6.67
CA GLU A 120 1.00 0.12 7.34
C GLU A 120 0.62 -0.02 8.80
N ASP A 121 0.65 -1.25 9.29
CA ASP A 121 0.60 -1.52 10.72
C ASP A 121 1.91 -1.08 11.38
N THR A 122 1.81 -0.19 12.37
CA THR A 122 2.95 0.41 13.07
C THR A 122 2.85 0.07 14.57
N PRO A 123 3.42 -1.06 15.02
CA PRO A 123 3.31 -1.50 16.40
C PRO A 123 3.92 -0.46 17.37
N VAL A 124 3.16 -0.12 18.42
CA VAL A 124 3.59 0.83 19.46
C VAL A 124 4.03 0.08 20.72
N THR A 125 3.32 -0.99 21.08
CA THR A 125 3.56 -1.77 22.30
C THR A 125 4.19 -3.13 22.00
N LEU A 126 4.75 -3.78 23.02
CA LEU A 126 5.23 -5.17 22.90
C LEU A 126 4.08 -6.11 22.54
N LEU A 127 2.87 -5.85 23.04
CA LEU A 127 1.68 -6.63 22.70
C LEU A 127 1.33 -6.48 21.21
N ASP A 128 1.37 -5.24 20.67
CA ASP A 128 1.17 -5.01 19.24
C ASP A 128 2.17 -5.82 18.40
N ARG A 129 3.46 -5.82 18.80
CA ARG A 129 4.52 -6.58 18.11
C ARG A 129 4.24 -8.10 18.12
N LEU A 130 3.81 -8.63 19.25
CA LEU A 130 3.49 -10.05 19.38
C LEU A 130 2.30 -10.45 18.52
N MET A 131 1.24 -9.65 18.55
CA MET A 131 0.03 -9.89 17.77
C MET A 131 0.29 -9.74 16.25
N ASN A 132 1.07 -8.72 15.84
CA ASN A 132 1.47 -8.53 14.44
C ASN A 132 2.28 -9.72 13.93
N ARG A 133 3.19 -10.26 14.75
CA ARG A 133 3.95 -11.46 14.40
C ARG A 133 3.04 -12.67 14.15
N HIS A 134 2.04 -12.87 15.01
CA HIS A 134 1.07 -13.97 14.83
C HIS A 134 0.24 -13.80 13.56
N HIS A 135 -0.23 -12.58 13.28
CA HIS A 135 -0.96 -12.26 12.05
C HIS A 135 -0.12 -12.50 10.79
N GLY A 136 1.10 -12.01 10.76
CA GLY A 136 2.03 -12.21 9.65
C GLY A 136 2.31 -13.70 9.39
N GLU A 137 2.46 -14.50 10.44
CA GLU A 137 2.70 -15.94 10.33
C GLU A 137 1.48 -16.70 9.74
N SER A 138 0.27 -16.28 10.06
CA SER A 138 -0.96 -16.82 9.47
C SER A 138 -1.03 -16.55 7.97
N TYR A 139 -0.73 -15.33 7.53
CA TYR A 139 -0.71 -14.97 6.11
C TYR A 139 0.40 -15.70 5.35
N ARG A 140 1.61 -15.81 5.92
CA ARG A 140 2.73 -16.56 5.35
C ARG A 140 2.35 -18.00 5.00
N ARG A 141 1.57 -18.66 5.87
CA ARG A 141 1.10 -20.03 5.63
C ARG A 141 0.15 -20.09 4.44
N GLN A 142 -0.72 -19.09 4.27
CA GLN A 142 -1.67 -19.02 3.15
C GLN A 142 -0.96 -18.86 1.80
N ILE A 143 0.07 -18.01 1.73
CA ILE A 143 0.82 -17.74 0.47
C ILE A 143 2.07 -18.61 0.32
N LYS A 144 2.31 -19.56 1.24
CA LYS A 144 3.50 -20.44 1.26
C LYS A 144 4.84 -19.69 1.14
N SER A 145 4.92 -18.49 1.70
CA SER A 145 6.13 -17.66 1.68
C SER A 145 7.10 -18.04 2.78
N THR A 146 8.40 -17.99 2.48
CA THR A 146 9.50 -18.15 3.46
C THR A 146 10.04 -16.82 3.98
N ALA A 147 9.55 -15.69 3.46
CA ALA A 147 10.03 -14.37 3.85
C ALA A 147 9.77 -14.07 5.33
N ALA A 148 10.75 -13.44 5.99
CA ALA A 148 10.59 -12.91 7.33
C ALA A 148 9.78 -11.61 7.30
N TYR A 149 8.75 -11.53 8.13
CA TYR A 149 7.92 -10.32 8.22
C TYR A 149 8.61 -9.26 9.06
N GLY A 150 8.63 -8.04 8.55
CA GLY A 150 9.22 -6.90 9.23
C GLY A 150 8.19 -5.80 9.48
N PHE A 151 7.46 -5.90 10.59
CA PHE A 151 6.66 -4.76 11.06
C PHE A 151 7.58 -3.70 11.66
N LEU A 152 7.56 -2.52 11.10
CA LEU A 152 8.33 -1.37 11.57
C LEU A 152 7.44 -0.46 12.42
N THR A 153 7.99 0.05 13.53
CA THR A 153 7.38 1.16 14.28
C THR A 153 7.35 2.43 13.42
N GLU A 154 6.54 3.41 13.80
CA GLU A 154 6.53 4.71 13.11
C GLU A 154 7.94 5.36 13.10
N GLY A 155 8.71 5.22 14.21
CA GLY A 155 10.07 5.75 14.30
C GLY A 155 11.04 5.06 13.32
N GLU A 156 10.95 3.73 13.18
CA GLU A 156 11.75 2.95 12.21
C GLU A 156 11.36 3.32 10.77
N TRP A 157 10.07 3.53 10.46
CA TRP A 157 9.63 4.05 9.17
C TRP A 157 10.22 5.43 8.88
N ARG A 158 10.14 6.37 9.84
CA ARG A 158 10.74 7.70 9.69
C ARG A 158 12.25 7.64 9.46
N TRP A 159 12.95 6.76 10.18
CA TRP A 159 14.38 6.55 9.97
C TRP A 159 14.67 6.00 8.57
N LEU A 160 13.89 5.03 8.10
CA LEU A 160 14.02 4.47 6.75
C LEU A 160 13.80 5.55 5.68
N PHE A 161 12.76 6.35 5.80
CA PHE A 161 12.47 7.45 4.85
C PHE A 161 13.58 8.50 4.85
N ARG A 162 14.06 8.95 6.02
CA ARG A 162 15.19 9.89 6.11
C ARG A 162 16.45 9.34 5.45
N GLY A 163 16.75 8.06 5.64
CA GLY A 163 17.87 7.38 4.96
C GLY A 163 17.71 7.25 3.44
N MET A 164 16.56 7.62 2.89
CA MET A 164 16.28 7.75 1.46
C MET A 164 16.17 9.21 1.00
N GLY A 165 16.36 10.19 1.91
CA GLY A 165 16.14 11.60 1.62
C GLY A 165 14.67 12.00 1.49
N LEU A 166 13.76 11.26 2.14
CA LEU A 166 12.31 11.44 2.03
C LEU A 166 11.72 11.93 3.36
N GLU A 167 10.76 12.85 3.25
CA GLU A 167 9.97 13.37 4.36
C GLU A 167 8.48 13.21 4.07
N PRO A 168 7.86 12.08 4.41
CA PRO A 168 6.43 11.88 4.18
C PRO A 168 5.58 12.73 5.12
N GLU A 169 4.47 13.24 4.62
CA GLU A 169 3.37 13.63 5.49
C GLU A 169 2.87 12.38 6.22
N THR A 170 2.89 12.40 7.55
CA THR A 170 2.55 11.25 8.38
C THR A 170 1.21 11.47 9.04
N ARG A 171 0.29 10.53 8.89
CA ARG A 171 -1.05 10.55 9.49
C ARG A 171 -1.23 9.30 10.36
N PRO A 172 -1.08 9.41 11.69
CA PRO A 172 -1.46 8.33 12.59
C PRO A 172 -2.97 8.08 12.47
N LEU A 173 -3.35 6.82 12.28
CA LEU A 173 -4.75 6.46 12.16
C LEU A 173 -5.37 6.32 13.55
N SER A 174 -6.53 6.94 13.77
CA SER A 174 -7.17 6.97 15.07
C SER A 174 -7.53 5.58 15.58
N ARG A 175 -7.67 5.42 16.90
CA ARG A 175 -8.08 4.17 17.55
C ARG A 175 -9.41 3.61 17.04
N PHE A 176 -10.27 4.42 16.45
CA PHE A 176 -11.55 3.99 15.85
C PHE A 176 -11.40 3.11 14.62
N CYS A 177 -10.21 3.09 13.99
CA CYS A 177 -9.91 2.18 12.88
C CYS A 177 -9.44 0.81 13.36
N ARG A 178 -9.26 0.61 14.68
CA ARG A 178 -8.87 -0.68 15.24
C ARG A 178 -10.09 -1.59 15.30
N SER A 179 -9.98 -2.75 14.67
CA SER A 179 -10.90 -3.86 14.91
C SER A 179 -10.60 -4.47 16.28
N ILE A 180 -11.62 -4.98 16.98
CA ILE A 180 -11.43 -5.79 18.22
C ILE A 180 -10.54 -7.02 17.94
N VAL A 181 -10.58 -7.51 16.69
CA VAL A 181 -9.80 -8.67 16.22
C VAL A 181 -8.40 -8.28 15.77
N GLN A 182 -8.17 -7.02 15.42
CA GLN A 182 -6.87 -6.50 14.97
C GLN A 182 -6.62 -5.11 15.60
N PRO A 183 -6.21 -5.06 16.87
CA PRO A 183 -6.06 -3.80 17.63
C PRO A 183 -4.75 -3.06 17.28
N PHE A 184 -4.23 -3.22 16.07
CA PHE A 184 -2.94 -2.67 15.67
C PHE A 184 -2.99 -1.15 15.50
N ALA A 185 -1.92 -0.47 15.92
CA ALA A 185 -1.70 0.91 15.51
C ALA A 185 -1.34 0.92 14.02
N ARG A 186 -1.82 1.92 13.31
CA ARG A 186 -1.62 2.09 11.87
C ARG A 186 -1.19 3.50 11.58
N THR A 187 -0.38 3.65 10.55
CA THR A 187 0.07 4.95 10.07
C THR A 187 -0.02 5.01 8.56
N ALA A 188 -0.52 6.12 8.04
CA ALA A 188 -0.41 6.44 6.64
C ALA A 188 0.76 7.41 6.43
N PHE A 189 1.55 7.15 5.39
CA PHE A 189 2.65 7.99 4.93
C PHE A 189 2.35 8.42 3.50
N LEU A 190 2.38 9.72 3.25
CA LEU A 190 2.13 10.30 1.94
C LEU A 190 3.40 10.97 1.43
N LEU A 191 3.88 10.52 0.30
CA LEU A 191 5.06 11.05 -0.39
C LEU A 191 4.60 11.74 -1.67
N ARG A 192 4.88 13.04 -1.78
CA ARG A 192 4.58 13.82 -2.99
C ARG A 192 5.81 13.84 -3.90
N ILE A 193 5.61 13.47 -5.16
CA ILE A 193 6.65 13.52 -6.18
C ILE A 193 6.60 14.91 -6.83
N PRO A 194 7.68 15.69 -6.79
CA PRO A 194 7.68 16.99 -7.44
C PRO A 194 7.46 16.84 -8.95
N PRO A 195 6.72 17.76 -9.59
CA PRO A 195 6.64 17.79 -11.03
C PRO A 195 8.06 17.96 -11.61
N VAL A 196 8.31 17.36 -12.77
CA VAL A 196 9.54 17.66 -13.51
C VAL A 196 9.50 19.15 -13.85
N ALA A 197 10.52 19.89 -13.40
CA ALA A 197 10.66 21.28 -13.82
C ALA A 197 10.63 21.31 -15.35
N ALA A 198 9.73 22.11 -15.92
CA ALA A 198 9.73 22.33 -17.36
C ALA A 198 11.11 22.89 -17.73
N VAL A 199 11.86 22.12 -18.51
CA VAL A 199 13.10 22.65 -19.11
C VAL A 199 12.65 23.76 -20.04
N SER A 200 12.89 25.01 -19.64
CA SER A 200 12.70 26.16 -20.52
C SER A 200 13.67 26.00 -21.68
N VAL A 201 13.13 25.75 -22.87
CA VAL A 201 13.86 25.72 -24.14
C VAL A 201 14.07 27.13 -24.60
#